data_6d04d82097e05893c20c93eea0cd3722
#
_entry.id   6d04d82097e05893c20c93eea0cd3722
#
_cell.length_a   1.000
_cell.length_b   1.000
_cell.length_c   1.000
_cell.angle_alpha   90.00
_cell.angle_beta   90.00
_cell.angle_gamma   90.00
#
_symmetry.space_group_name_H-M   'P 1'
#
loop_
_entity.id
_entity.type
_entity.pdbx_description
1 polymer ?
#
loop_
_entity_poly.entity_id
_entity_poly.type
_entity_poly.pdbx_seq_one_letter_code
_entity_poly.pdbx_strand_id
1 'polypeptide(L)'
;MNQCSQFIFLVLFLSLSSISSAIAHDPRPVLIDIYQDDTRAGELKLEWKIPGSLSSNKHPLIGFSDFCNVTQKYPIRYTGEAFYGGANFLCSGNTTGSPYVLDLIYPLGNPSLSSFIRLHENNLAGDKRTTMFLLKPDELSWSIPQSLAPSSASPSLITQAYLELGFNHILKGWDHLLFIICLMALSRIPKKIFLAITGFTVGHSLTLAAASLNILTLPVIYVETLISLSIVLVCVELLQTSRNTFSRTYPVLISLFFGLVHGLGFANELISIGFPEDGLVAALLFFNLGVEA
;
A
#
# COMPACT_ATOMS: atom_id res chain seq x y z
N MET A 1 -2.62 2.23 -42.84
CA MET A 1 -2.71 2.47 -41.41
C MET A 1 -4.18 2.74 -41.09
N ASN A 2 -4.86 1.85 -40.38
CA ASN A 2 -6.29 1.99 -40.06
C ASN A 2 -6.51 3.11 -39.03
N GLN A 3 -7.67 3.78 -39.09
CA GLN A 3 -8.02 4.90 -38.19
C GLN A 3 -7.79 4.54 -36.70
N CYS A 4 -7.97 3.29 -36.31
CA CYS A 4 -7.70 2.80 -34.95
C CYS A 4 -6.20 2.85 -34.60
N SER A 5 -5.31 2.55 -35.55
CA SER A 5 -3.84 2.64 -35.35
C SER A 5 -3.38 4.10 -35.22
N GLN A 6 -4.01 5.02 -35.93
CA GLN A 6 -3.71 6.45 -35.82
C GLN A 6 -4.21 7.02 -34.51
N PHE A 7 -5.35 6.58 -34.01
CA PHE A 7 -5.89 7.00 -32.71
C PHE A 7 -5.03 6.50 -31.55
N ILE A 8 -4.60 5.24 -31.60
CA ILE A 8 -3.69 4.66 -30.59
C ILE A 8 -2.33 5.35 -30.61
N PHE A 9 -1.80 5.65 -31.80
CA PHE A 9 -0.53 6.39 -31.93
C PHE A 9 -0.65 7.82 -31.42
N LEU A 10 -1.79 8.47 -31.64
CA LEU A 10 -2.08 9.81 -31.12
C LEU A 10 -2.21 9.80 -29.60
N VAL A 11 -2.87 8.81 -29.01
CA VAL A 11 -3.01 8.65 -27.56
C VAL A 11 -1.65 8.34 -26.91
N LEU A 12 -0.85 7.45 -27.49
CA LEU A 12 0.51 7.18 -27.06
C LEU A 12 1.43 8.40 -27.21
N PHE A 13 1.31 9.15 -28.30
CA PHE A 13 2.11 10.36 -28.50
C PHE A 13 1.71 11.49 -27.56
N LEU A 14 0.40 11.68 -27.31
CA LEU A 14 -0.11 12.62 -26.32
C LEU A 14 0.26 12.22 -24.88
N SER A 15 0.31 10.93 -24.57
CA SER A 15 0.78 10.45 -23.26
C SER A 15 2.29 10.59 -23.09
N LEU A 16 3.09 10.48 -24.16
CA LEU A 16 4.53 10.74 -24.12
C LEU A 16 4.88 12.23 -24.08
N SER A 17 4.03 13.10 -24.64
CA SER A 17 4.25 14.55 -24.62
C SER A 17 3.83 15.21 -23.29
N SER A 18 3.02 14.55 -22.49
CA SER A 18 2.67 14.96 -21.13
C SER A 18 3.59 14.38 -20.04
N ILE A 19 4.87 14.10 -20.36
CA ILE A 19 5.92 13.88 -19.35
C ILE A 19 6.34 15.24 -18.74
N SER A 20 5.40 16.04 -18.32
CA SER A 20 5.58 16.87 -17.15
C SER A 20 5.53 15.87 -15.99
N SER A 21 6.59 15.78 -15.20
CA SER A 21 6.74 14.95 -14.01
C SER A 21 5.37 14.60 -13.42
N ALA A 22 4.75 13.52 -13.90
CA ALA A 22 3.65 12.90 -13.22
C ALA A 22 4.29 12.43 -11.92
N ILE A 23 4.14 13.23 -10.88
CA ILE A 23 4.37 12.79 -9.51
C ILE A 23 3.32 11.71 -9.35
N ALA A 24 3.70 10.48 -9.62
CA ALA A 24 2.89 9.33 -9.31
C ALA A 24 2.59 9.49 -7.82
N HIS A 25 1.33 9.71 -7.47
CA HIS A 25 0.91 9.72 -6.08
C HIS A 25 1.21 8.32 -5.56
N ASP A 26 2.29 8.22 -4.80
CA ASP A 26 2.67 6.99 -4.13
C ASP A 26 1.53 6.65 -3.15
N PRO A 27 0.79 5.56 -3.37
CA PRO A 27 -0.34 5.20 -2.53
C PRO A 27 0.09 4.64 -1.17
N ARG A 28 1.41 4.53 -0.94
CA ARG A 28 1.96 3.97 0.29
C ARG A 28 1.55 4.81 1.50
N PRO A 29 1.00 4.20 2.55
CA PRO A 29 0.65 4.90 3.78
C PRO A 29 1.90 5.31 4.57
N VAL A 30 1.74 6.27 5.44
CA VAL A 30 2.71 6.51 6.52
C VAL A 30 2.55 5.39 7.55
N LEU A 31 3.65 4.78 7.95
CA LEU A 31 3.66 3.75 8.98
C LEU A 31 4.23 4.35 10.27
N ILE A 32 3.54 4.10 11.39
CA ILE A 32 3.90 4.61 12.70
C ILE A 32 3.87 3.46 13.68
N ASP A 33 5.03 3.15 14.26
CA ASP A 33 5.20 2.16 15.31
C ASP A 33 5.30 2.87 16.67
N ILE A 34 4.44 2.50 17.59
CA ILE A 34 4.45 2.99 18.98
C ILE A 34 4.78 1.81 19.87
N TYR A 35 5.86 1.92 20.62
CA TYR A 35 6.26 0.91 21.59
C TYR A 35 5.97 1.44 23.00
N GLN A 36 5.15 0.71 23.71
CA GLN A 36 4.80 0.96 25.09
C GLN A 36 5.33 -0.19 25.94
N ASP A 37 6.10 0.15 26.98
CA ASP A 37 6.63 -0.81 27.93
C ASP A 37 6.05 -0.51 29.33
N ASP A 38 5.19 -1.37 29.80
CA ASP A 38 4.54 -1.22 31.13
C ASP A 38 5.54 -1.28 32.29
N THR A 39 6.77 -1.79 32.06
CA THR A 39 7.85 -1.78 33.05
C THR A 39 8.44 -0.39 33.27
N ARG A 40 8.18 0.56 32.32
CA ARG A 40 8.67 1.93 32.32
C ARG A 40 7.52 2.91 32.15
N ALA A 41 6.79 3.13 33.24
CA ALA A 41 5.59 3.97 33.18
C ALA A 41 5.89 5.34 32.55
N GLY A 42 5.14 5.63 31.48
CA GLY A 42 5.21 6.89 30.76
C GLY A 42 6.29 7.00 29.68
N GLU A 43 7.15 6.01 29.48
CA GLU A 43 8.08 5.98 28.35
C GLU A 43 7.38 5.43 27.10
N LEU A 44 7.36 6.23 26.02
CA LEU A 44 6.88 5.83 24.70
C LEU A 44 7.99 6.00 23.67
N LYS A 45 8.22 4.98 22.85
CA LYS A 45 9.11 5.05 21.71
C LYS A 45 8.27 5.11 20.45
N LEU A 46 8.54 6.09 19.62
CA LEU A 46 7.87 6.31 18.34
C LEU A 46 8.86 6.10 17.21
N GLU A 47 8.52 5.27 16.25
CA GLU A 47 9.25 5.10 14.99
C GLU A 47 8.29 5.31 13.84
N TRP A 48 8.76 5.91 12.74
CA TRP A 48 7.92 6.12 11.57
C TRP A 48 8.67 5.85 10.28
N LYS A 49 7.89 5.44 9.27
CA LYS A 49 8.34 5.27 7.90
C LYS A 49 7.43 6.11 7.00
N ILE A 50 8.03 7.06 6.27
CA ILE A 50 7.33 7.94 5.33
C ILE A 50 7.74 7.53 3.91
N PRO A 51 6.79 7.40 2.95
CA PRO A 51 7.10 7.05 1.57
C PRO A 51 8.14 7.98 0.94
N GLY A 52 9.09 7.41 0.20
CA GLY A 52 10.18 8.16 -0.44
C GLY A 52 9.74 9.09 -1.57
N SER A 53 8.55 8.88 -2.11
CA SER A 53 7.92 9.77 -3.10
C SER A 53 7.43 11.09 -2.51
N LEU A 54 7.26 11.16 -1.18
CA LEU A 54 6.85 12.39 -0.51
C LEU A 54 8.04 13.33 -0.35
N SER A 55 7.96 14.52 -0.93
CA SER A 55 8.98 15.56 -0.78
C SER A 55 9.16 15.92 0.69
N SER A 56 10.39 16.18 1.12
CA SER A 56 10.74 16.43 2.53
C SER A 56 9.97 17.59 3.18
N ASN A 57 9.57 18.60 2.39
CA ASN A 57 8.77 19.74 2.86
C ASN A 57 7.28 19.39 3.12
N LYS A 58 6.84 18.18 2.73
CA LYS A 58 5.49 17.65 2.95
C LYS A 58 5.46 16.57 4.02
N HIS A 59 6.60 16.23 4.62
CA HIS A 59 6.63 15.23 5.67
C HIS A 59 5.80 15.69 6.86
N PRO A 60 4.97 14.81 7.45
CA PRO A 60 4.28 15.12 8.69
C PRO A 60 5.28 15.28 9.85
N LEU A 61 5.00 16.22 10.72
CA LEU A 61 5.57 16.23 12.05
C LEU A 61 4.74 15.26 12.88
N ILE A 62 5.36 14.22 13.38
CA ILE A 62 4.71 13.14 14.12
C ILE A 62 5.17 13.21 15.57
N GLY A 63 4.24 13.28 16.49
CA GLY A 63 4.55 13.37 17.90
C GLY A 63 3.30 13.31 18.77
N PHE A 64 3.52 13.28 20.07
CA PHE A 64 2.43 13.37 21.03
C PHE A 64 2.20 14.82 21.42
N SER A 65 0.92 15.25 21.41
CA SER A 65 0.51 16.51 22.02
C SER A 65 0.45 16.33 23.52
N ASP A 66 0.44 17.42 24.24
CA ASP A 66 0.28 17.56 25.68
C ASP A 66 0.80 16.40 26.58
N PHE A 67 1.40 16.73 27.70
CA PHE A 67 1.91 15.81 28.72
C PHE A 67 3.11 14.92 28.32
N CYS A 68 3.58 14.95 27.06
CA CYS A 68 4.72 14.17 26.58
C CYS A 68 5.88 15.07 26.14
N ASN A 69 7.04 14.90 26.77
CA ASN A 69 8.25 15.60 26.40
C ASN A 69 9.18 14.69 25.60
N VAL A 70 9.74 15.22 24.51
CA VAL A 70 10.75 14.48 23.73
C VAL A 70 12.03 14.37 24.55
N THR A 71 12.47 13.16 24.85
CA THR A 71 13.72 12.88 25.54
C THR A 71 14.88 12.65 24.58
N GLN A 72 14.60 12.06 23.39
CA GLN A 72 15.58 11.77 22.37
C GLN A 72 14.92 11.80 21.00
N LYS A 73 15.58 12.44 20.01
CA LYS A 73 15.19 12.39 18.59
C LYS A 73 16.19 11.56 17.79
N TYR A 74 15.69 10.72 16.90
CA TYR A 74 16.53 9.99 15.95
C TYR A 74 16.65 10.77 14.63
N PRO A 75 17.84 10.77 14.00
CA PRO A 75 18.01 11.43 12.71
C PRO A 75 17.17 10.75 11.63
N ILE A 76 16.55 11.55 10.77
CA ILE A 76 15.82 11.02 9.61
C ILE A 76 16.84 10.44 8.63
N ARG A 77 16.62 9.17 8.22
CA ARG A 77 17.47 8.45 7.26
C ARG A 77 16.65 8.09 6.03
N TYR A 78 17.20 8.34 4.85
CA TYR A 78 16.63 7.92 3.58
C TYR A 78 17.32 6.64 3.10
N THR A 79 16.55 5.63 2.72
CA THR A 79 17.07 4.32 2.27
C THR A 79 16.85 4.06 0.77
N GLY A 80 16.48 5.09 -0.01
CA GLY A 80 16.14 4.96 -1.42
C GLY A 80 14.65 4.73 -1.67
N GLU A 81 13.93 4.11 -0.75
CA GLU A 81 12.49 3.83 -0.87
C GLU A 81 11.62 4.61 0.12
N ALA A 82 12.17 4.90 1.29
CA ALA A 82 11.43 5.58 2.37
C ALA A 82 12.35 6.38 3.29
N PHE A 83 11.74 7.32 4.00
CA PHE A 83 12.35 8.05 5.10
C PHE A 83 11.98 7.38 6.42
N TYR A 84 12.98 7.11 7.24
CA TYR A 84 12.83 6.52 8.57
C TYR A 84 13.22 7.54 9.61
N GLY A 85 12.44 7.68 10.65
CA GLY A 85 12.74 8.54 11.79
C GLY A 85 12.11 8.01 13.06
N GLY A 86 12.33 8.71 14.16
CA GLY A 86 11.76 8.32 15.45
C GLY A 86 12.10 9.29 16.56
N ALA A 87 11.47 9.08 17.70
CA ALA A 87 11.75 9.81 18.93
C ALA A 87 11.31 9.01 20.15
N ASN A 88 12.00 9.23 21.27
CA ASN A 88 11.54 8.76 22.57
C ASN A 88 10.85 9.89 23.30
N PHE A 89 9.78 9.56 24.00
CA PHE A 89 8.96 10.48 24.77
C PHE A 89 8.89 10.01 26.21
N LEU A 90 8.89 10.97 27.13
CA LEU A 90 8.51 10.76 28.51
C LEU A 90 7.20 11.51 28.75
N CYS A 91 6.15 10.76 28.98
CA CYS A 91 4.82 11.30 29.21
C CYS A 91 4.58 11.37 30.71
N SER A 92 4.38 12.56 31.25
CA SER A 92 4.05 12.74 32.66
C SER A 92 2.64 12.23 32.90
N GLY A 93 2.50 11.34 33.90
CA GLY A 93 1.26 10.65 34.21
C GLY A 93 0.07 11.58 34.29
N ASN A 94 -0.93 11.24 33.52
CA ASN A 94 -2.18 11.98 33.47
C ASN A 94 -3.01 11.68 34.70
N THR A 95 -3.01 12.57 35.68
CA THR A 95 -3.84 12.48 36.88
C THR A 95 -5.35 12.53 36.57
N THR A 96 -5.73 12.94 35.36
CA THR A 96 -7.12 13.09 34.92
C THR A 96 -7.63 11.93 34.04
N GLY A 97 -6.78 10.94 33.73
CA GLY A 97 -7.19 9.80 32.93
C GLY A 97 -7.44 10.11 31.45
N SER A 98 -6.90 11.21 30.90
CA SER A 98 -7.04 11.52 29.48
C SER A 98 -6.05 10.68 28.65
N PRO A 99 -6.40 10.18 27.46
CA PRO A 99 -5.52 9.40 26.64
C PRO A 99 -4.37 10.25 26.07
N TYR A 100 -3.21 9.65 25.84
CA TYR A 100 -2.14 10.30 25.06
C TYR A 100 -2.60 10.40 23.60
N VAL A 101 -2.47 11.58 23.02
CA VAL A 101 -2.90 11.84 21.63
C VAL A 101 -1.67 11.95 20.74
N LEU A 102 -1.63 11.11 19.73
CA LEU A 102 -0.65 11.18 18.65
C LEU A 102 -1.18 12.14 17.58
N ASP A 103 -0.40 13.13 17.19
CA ASP A 103 -0.73 14.09 16.15
C ASP A 103 0.18 13.95 14.93
N LEU A 104 -0.43 14.07 13.76
CA LEU A 104 0.23 14.13 12.46
C LEU A 104 0.01 15.51 11.85
N ILE A 105 0.99 16.40 11.98
CA ILE A 105 0.89 17.76 11.48
C ILE A 105 1.59 17.86 10.13
N TYR A 106 0.82 18.00 9.05
CA TYR A 106 1.36 18.21 7.71
C TYR A 106 1.52 19.69 7.42
N PRO A 107 2.76 20.21 7.20
CA PRO A 107 3.00 21.64 7.00
C PRO A 107 2.26 22.26 5.81
N LEU A 108 2.00 21.46 4.77
CA LEU A 108 1.32 21.88 3.54
C LEU A 108 -0.01 21.13 3.32
N GLY A 109 -0.61 20.57 4.39
CA GLY A 109 -1.76 19.70 4.33
C GLY A 109 -1.40 18.25 3.93
N ASN A 110 -2.23 17.30 4.35
CA ASN A 110 -2.04 15.89 4.00
C ASN A 110 -2.30 15.68 2.50
N PRO A 111 -1.34 15.12 1.73
CA PRO A 111 -1.51 14.83 0.30
C PRO A 111 -2.38 13.57 0.05
N SER A 112 -3.42 13.35 0.84
CA SER A 112 -4.31 12.18 0.77
C SER A 112 -3.64 10.85 1.15
N LEU A 113 -2.69 10.88 2.08
CA LEU A 113 -2.05 9.69 2.63
C LEU A 113 -2.79 9.19 3.86
N SER A 114 -3.14 7.91 3.85
CA SER A 114 -3.56 7.19 5.06
C SER A 114 -2.36 6.92 5.96
N SER A 115 -2.59 6.68 7.24
CA SER A 115 -1.53 6.32 8.18
C SER A 115 -1.89 5.03 8.93
N PHE A 116 -0.97 4.07 8.95
CA PHE A 116 -1.09 2.88 9.78
C PHE A 116 -0.34 3.09 11.09
N ILE A 117 -1.03 2.90 12.19
CA ILE A 117 -0.45 2.91 13.54
C ILE A 117 -0.39 1.48 14.03
N ARG A 118 0.81 1.04 14.45
CA ARG A 118 1.03 -0.23 15.14
C ARG A 118 1.41 0.08 16.59
N LEU A 119 0.55 -0.29 17.50
CA LEU A 119 0.82 -0.20 18.93
C LEU A 119 1.39 -1.53 19.43
N HIS A 120 2.64 -1.49 19.83
CA HIS A 120 3.37 -2.61 20.43
C HIS A 120 3.35 -2.46 21.94
N GLU A 121 2.66 -3.36 22.61
CA GLU A 121 2.55 -3.41 24.06
C GLU A 121 3.34 -4.59 24.60
N ASN A 122 4.11 -4.34 25.66
CA ASN A 122 4.82 -5.37 26.40
C ASN A 122 4.29 -5.32 27.82
N ASN A 123 3.39 -6.25 28.18
CA ASN A 123 2.79 -6.25 29.49
C ASN A 123 3.77 -6.77 30.58
N LEU A 124 3.45 -6.56 31.86
CA LEU A 124 4.24 -7.00 33.00
C LEU A 124 4.43 -8.53 33.06
N ALA A 125 3.60 -9.31 32.38
CA ALA A 125 3.71 -10.76 32.25
C ALA A 125 4.67 -11.20 31.12
N GLY A 126 5.20 -10.25 30.34
CA GLY A 126 6.11 -10.51 29.21
C GLY A 126 5.41 -10.89 27.91
N ASP A 127 4.08 -10.81 27.86
CA ASP A 127 3.33 -11.02 26.62
C ASP A 127 3.47 -9.78 25.73
N LYS A 128 3.85 -10.01 24.49
CA LYS A 128 3.94 -8.97 23.47
C LYS A 128 2.65 -8.97 22.66
N ARG A 129 2.05 -7.81 22.52
CA ARG A 129 0.85 -7.63 21.72
C ARG A 129 1.07 -6.50 20.72
N THR A 130 0.65 -6.71 19.48
CA THR A 130 0.65 -5.68 18.44
C THR A 130 -0.77 -5.44 17.96
N THR A 131 -1.25 -4.22 18.10
CA THR A 131 -2.57 -3.83 17.62
C THR A 131 -2.40 -2.79 16.50
N MET A 132 -3.17 -2.94 15.42
CA MET A 132 -3.09 -2.08 14.25
C MET A 132 -4.33 -1.20 14.12
N PHE A 133 -4.10 0.06 13.73
CA PHE A 133 -5.14 1.04 13.47
C PHE A 133 -4.87 1.72 12.12
N LEU A 134 -5.92 1.99 11.37
CA LEU A 134 -5.85 2.74 10.11
C LEU A 134 -6.46 4.13 10.34
N LEU A 135 -5.68 5.18 10.12
CA LEU A 135 -6.16 6.55 10.04
C LEU A 135 -6.37 6.92 8.58
N LYS A 136 -7.54 7.46 8.29
CA LYS A 136 -7.86 8.03 6.98
C LYS A 136 -7.08 9.33 6.76
N PRO A 137 -6.99 9.82 5.50
CA PRO A 137 -6.24 11.04 5.20
C PRO A 137 -6.74 12.30 5.91
N ASP A 138 -8.00 12.33 6.33
CA ASP A 138 -8.64 13.41 7.09
C ASP A 138 -8.50 13.27 8.61
N GLU A 139 -8.10 12.09 9.08
CA GLU A 139 -7.83 11.81 10.49
C GLU A 139 -6.36 12.09 10.82
N LEU A 140 -6.09 13.24 11.44
CA LEU A 140 -4.74 13.72 11.74
C LEU A 140 -4.31 13.52 13.19
N SER A 141 -5.19 12.99 14.02
CA SER A 141 -4.92 12.69 15.43
C SER A 141 -5.50 11.34 15.85
N TRP A 142 -4.82 10.66 16.74
CA TRP A 142 -5.23 9.38 17.27
C TRP A 142 -4.92 9.26 18.75
N SER A 143 -5.88 8.80 19.54
CA SER A 143 -5.73 8.65 20.99
C SER A 143 -5.34 7.23 21.35
N ILE A 144 -4.27 7.04 22.13
CA ILE A 144 -3.90 5.73 22.65
C ILE A 144 -5.01 5.26 23.62
N PRO A 145 -5.65 4.10 23.37
CA PRO A 145 -6.67 3.58 24.26
C PRO A 145 -6.08 3.26 25.65
N GLN A 146 -6.68 3.78 26.73
CA GLN A 146 -6.18 3.56 28.10
C GLN A 146 -6.41 2.15 28.64
N SER A 147 -7.35 1.44 28.09
CA SER A 147 -7.65 0.06 28.41
C SER A 147 -7.92 -0.65 27.10
N LEU A 148 -6.92 -1.32 26.61
CA LEU A 148 -7.18 -2.36 25.65
C LEU A 148 -7.79 -3.54 26.42
N ALA A 149 -9.12 -3.43 26.71
CA ALA A 149 -9.90 -4.66 26.79
C ALA A 149 -9.53 -5.50 25.57
N PRO A 150 -9.57 -6.85 25.59
CA PRO A 150 -9.20 -7.70 24.46
C PRO A 150 -10.13 -7.46 23.26
N SER A 151 -10.12 -6.26 22.73
CA SER A 151 -10.62 -5.96 21.41
C SER A 151 -9.41 -6.12 20.49
N SER A 152 -9.12 -7.37 20.09
CA SER A 152 -8.65 -7.56 18.73
C SER A 152 -9.37 -6.51 17.88
N ALA A 153 -8.65 -5.63 17.18
CA ALA A 153 -9.27 -4.72 16.22
C ALA A 153 -10.38 -5.52 15.55
N SER A 154 -11.63 -5.04 15.64
CA SER A 154 -12.75 -5.95 15.33
C SER A 154 -12.45 -6.53 13.96
N PRO A 155 -12.58 -7.83 13.73
CA PRO A 155 -12.22 -8.46 12.45
C PRO A 155 -12.82 -7.71 11.27
N SER A 156 -13.94 -7.03 11.47
CA SER A 156 -14.62 -6.17 10.49
C SER A 156 -13.80 -4.93 10.10
N LEU A 157 -13.07 -4.28 11.02
CA LEU A 157 -12.26 -3.09 10.70
C LEU A 157 -11.03 -3.47 9.87
N ILE A 158 -10.38 -4.58 10.20
CA ILE A 158 -9.26 -5.10 9.42
C ILE A 158 -9.73 -5.47 8.02
N THR A 159 -10.84 -6.20 7.92
CA THR A 159 -11.48 -6.60 6.66
C THR A 159 -11.75 -5.39 5.77
N GLN A 160 -12.40 -4.36 6.31
CA GLN A 160 -12.72 -3.15 5.56
C GLN A 160 -11.46 -2.39 5.12
N ALA A 161 -10.45 -2.27 5.99
CA ALA A 161 -9.20 -1.59 5.69
C ALA A 161 -8.44 -2.25 4.51
N TYR A 162 -8.32 -3.58 4.51
CA TYR A 162 -7.62 -4.29 3.44
C TYR A 162 -8.43 -4.31 2.13
N LEU A 163 -9.75 -4.38 2.19
CA LEU A 163 -10.61 -4.28 1.02
C LEU A 163 -10.48 -2.89 0.37
N GLU A 164 -10.52 -1.81 1.17
CA GLU A 164 -10.32 -0.46 0.69
C GLU A 164 -8.90 -0.23 0.14
N LEU A 165 -7.88 -0.83 0.79
CA LEU A 165 -6.50 -0.78 0.33
C LEU A 165 -6.35 -1.44 -1.04
N GLY A 166 -6.94 -2.62 -1.26
CA GLY A 166 -6.92 -3.33 -2.55
C GLY A 166 -7.65 -2.55 -3.64
N PHE A 167 -8.82 -2.01 -3.35
CA PHE A 167 -9.58 -1.19 -4.29
C PHE A 167 -8.82 0.08 -4.68
N ASN A 168 -8.24 0.79 -3.71
CA ASN A 168 -7.43 1.97 -3.95
C ASN A 168 -6.14 1.66 -4.70
N HIS A 169 -5.54 0.49 -4.47
CA HIS A 169 -4.35 0.02 -5.18
C HIS A 169 -4.61 -0.08 -6.70
N ILE A 170 -5.72 -0.69 -7.11
CA ILE A 170 -6.09 -0.76 -8.53
C ILE A 170 -6.41 0.62 -9.10
N LEU A 171 -7.21 1.44 -8.41
CA LEU A 171 -7.61 2.76 -8.92
C LEU A 171 -6.45 3.75 -9.05
N LYS A 172 -5.44 3.64 -8.19
CA LYS A 172 -4.26 4.52 -8.21
C LYS A 172 -3.11 3.94 -9.04
N GLY A 173 -3.11 2.63 -9.32
CA GLY A 173 -2.12 1.94 -10.13
C GLY A 173 -2.33 2.16 -11.62
N TRP A 174 -1.64 3.14 -12.23
CA TRP A 174 -1.74 3.43 -13.65
C TRP A 174 -1.38 2.24 -14.54
N ASP A 175 -0.45 1.41 -14.12
CA ASP A 175 -0.04 0.17 -14.78
C ASP A 175 -1.19 -0.85 -14.84
N HIS A 176 -1.94 -1.02 -13.74
CA HIS A 176 -3.12 -1.87 -13.70
C HIS A 176 -4.23 -1.34 -14.62
N LEU A 177 -4.53 -0.03 -14.52
CA LEU A 177 -5.55 0.60 -15.35
C LEU A 177 -5.21 0.51 -16.84
N LEU A 178 -3.96 0.80 -17.21
CA LEU A 178 -3.50 0.68 -18.61
C LEU A 178 -3.58 -0.77 -19.09
N PHE A 179 -3.17 -1.73 -18.27
CA PHE A 179 -3.29 -3.15 -18.61
C PHE A 179 -4.74 -3.57 -18.86
N ILE A 180 -5.67 -3.19 -17.96
CA ILE A 180 -7.10 -3.49 -18.11
C ILE A 180 -7.66 -2.86 -19.38
N ILE A 181 -7.34 -1.58 -19.66
CA ILE A 181 -7.78 -0.89 -20.88
C ILE A 181 -7.27 -1.61 -22.13
N CYS A 182 -6.00 -2.01 -22.16
CA CYS A 182 -5.43 -2.78 -23.26
C CYS A 182 -6.12 -4.13 -23.41
N LEU A 183 -6.42 -4.82 -22.32
CA LEU A 183 -7.13 -6.09 -22.33
C LEU A 183 -8.56 -5.95 -22.86
N MET A 184 -9.28 -4.89 -22.47
CA MET A 184 -10.62 -4.57 -22.99
C MET A 184 -10.58 -4.27 -24.48
N ALA A 185 -9.55 -3.56 -24.97
CA ALA A 185 -9.36 -3.28 -26.38
C ALA A 185 -9.04 -4.56 -27.19
N LEU A 186 -8.32 -5.51 -26.58
CA LEU A 186 -7.95 -6.78 -27.21
C LEU A 186 -9.13 -7.74 -27.32
N SER A 187 -9.98 -7.82 -26.29
CA SER A 187 -11.15 -8.71 -26.22
C SER A 187 -12.44 -7.88 -26.16
N ARG A 188 -13.33 -8.11 -27.15
CA ARG A 188 -14.65 -7.43 -27.20
C ARG A 188 -15.76 -8.26 -26.55
N ILE A 189 -15.44 -9.40 -25.97
CA ILE A 189 -16.40 -10.32 -25.37
C ILE A 189 -16.39 -10.13 -23.85
N PRO A 190 -17.47 -9.60 -23.22
CA PRO A 190 -17.48 -9.27 -21.80
C PRO A 190 -17.12 -10.45 -20.91
N LYS A 191 -17.60 -11.66 -21.23
CA LYS A 191 -17.26 -12.88 -20.47
C LYS A 191 -15.76 -13.18 -20.50
N LYS A 192 -15.08 -12.98 -21.63
CA LYS A 192 -13.63 -13.20 -21.72
C LYS A 192 -12.86 -12.14 -20.95
N ILE A 193 -13.35 -10.89 -20.95
CA ILE A 193 -12.74 -9.79 -20.18
C ILE A 193 -12.85 -10.11 -18.69
N PHE A 194 -14.03 -10.46 -18.20
CA PHE A 194 -14.25 -10.83 -16.81
C PHE A 194 -13.33 -11.98 -16.38
N LEU A 195 -13.30 -13.08 -17.13
CA LEU A 195 -12.43 -14.22 -16.83
C LEU A 195 -10.94 -13.86 -16.88
N ALA A 196 -10.54 -12.92 -17.72
CA ALA A 196 -9.16 -12.46 -17.81
C ALA A 196 -8.79 -11.59 -16.60
N ILE A 197 -9.69 -10.71 -16.13
CA ILE A 197 -9.51 -9.93 -14.89
C ILE A 197 -9.38 -10.89 -13.70
N THR A 198 -10.30 -11.85 -13.56
CA THR A 198 -10.20 -12.88 -12.49
C THR A 198 -8.90 -13.69 -12.60
N GLY A 199 -8.46 -14.05 -13.82
CA GLY A 199 -7.18 -14.72 -14.04
C GLY A 199 -6.00 -13.87 -13.56
N PHE A 200 -6.02 -12.58 -13.84
CA PHE A 200 -5.02 -11.63 -13.34
C PHE A 200 -5.02 -11.58 -11.81
N THR A 201 -6.19 -11.41 -11.18
CA THR A 201 -6.31 -11.35 -9.72
C THR A 201 -5.83 -12.64 -9.04
N VAL A 202 -6.10 -13.80 -9.63
CA VAL A 202 -5.58 -15.09 -9.13
C VAL A 202 -4.05 -15.13 -9.20
N GLY A 203 -3.46 -14.77 -10.33
CA GLY A 203 -2.00 -14.71 -10.47
C GLY A 203 -1.37 -13.72 -9.50
N HIS A 204 -1.94 -12.53 -9.39
CA HIS A 204 -1.54 -11.47 -8.46
C HIS A 204 -1.58 -11.97 -7.01
N SER A 205 -2.68 -12.61 -6.60
CA SER A 205 -2.85 -13.15 -5.25
C SER A 205 -1.81 -14.22 -4.90
N LEU A 206 -1.48 -15.10 -5.83
CA LEU A 206 -0.51 -16.17 -5.61
C LEU A 206 0.89 -15.63 -5.33
N THR A 207 1.37 -14.69 -6.15
CA THR A 207 2.71 -14.13 -5.97
C THR A 207 2.77 -13.13 -4.83
N LEU A 208 1.71 -12.37 -4.59
CA LEU A 208 1.60 -11.51 -3.43
C LEU A 208 1.68 -12.33 -2.13
N ALA A 209 0.96 -13.46 -2.04
CA ALA A 209 1.02 -14.36 -0.90
C ALA A 209 2.42 -14.98 -0.74
N ALA A 210 3.02 -15.48 -1.83
CA ALA A 210 4.35 -16.07 -1.79
C ALA A 210 5.43 -15.06 -1.33
N ALA A 211 5.33 -13.81 -1.79
CA ALA A 211 6.26 -12.77 -1.39
C ALA A 211 6.01 -12.29 0.05
N SER A 212 4.75 -12.16 0.48
CA SER A 212 4.39 -11.81 1.87
C SER A 212 4.85 -12.86 2.88
N LEU A 213 4.95 -14.12 2.46
CA LEU A 213 5.50 -15.22 3.26
C LEU A 213 7.03 -15.34 3.14
N ASN A 214 7.72 -14.41 2.46
CA ASN A 214 9.14 -14.45 2.18
C ASN A 214 9.61 -15.72 1.41
N ILE A 215 8.70 -16.39 0.70
CA ILE A 215 9.02 -17.54 -0.14
C ILE A 215 9.67 -17.08 -1.45
N LEU A 216 9.25 -15.93 -1.97
CA LEU A 216 9.73 -15.36 -3.22
C LEU A 216 10.02 -13.87 -3.02
N THR A 217 11.28 -13.48 -3.10
CA THR A 217 11.71 -12.08 -2.99
C THR A 217 12.50 -11.68 -4.23
N LEU A 218 12.10 -10.61 -4.88
CA LEU A 218 12.79 -10.02 -6.01
C LEU A 218 13.04 -8.52 -5.75
N PRO A 219 14.18 -7.97 -6.19
CA PRO A 219 14.40 -6.54 -6.12
C PRO A 219 13.34 -5.78 -6.93
N VAL A 220 12.78 -4.73 -6.33
CA VAL A 220 11.66 -3.94 -6.87
C VAL A 220 11.93 -3.46 -8.29
N ILE A 221 13.15 -3.01 -8.59
CA ILE A 221 13.53 -2.49 -9.91
C ILE A 221 13.30 -3.50 -11.05
N TYR A 222 13.54 -4.80 -10.82
CA TYR A 222 13.29 -5.82 -11.83
C TYR A 222 11.81 -6.08 -12.00
N VAL A 223 11.05 -6.06 -10.91
CA VAL A 223 9.60 -6.27 -10.94
C VAL A 223 8.90 -5.13 -11.69
N GLU A 224 9.22 -3.87 -11.38
CA GLU A 224 8.68 -2.70 -12.08
C GLU A 224 9.02 -2.71 -13.57
N THR A 225 10.24 -3.14 -13.92
CA THR A 225 10.64 -3.31 -15.32
C THR A 225 9.79 -4.37 -16.03
N LEU A 226 9.52 -5.51 -15.37
CA LEU A 226 8.69 -6.58 -15.93
C LEU A 226 7.21 -6.15 -16.06
N ILE A 227 6.70 -5.39 -15.08
CA ILE A 227 5.36 -4.80 -15.13
C ILE A 227 5.24 -3.88 -16.36
N SER A 228 6.16 -2.94 -16.52
CA SER A 228 6.17 -2.03 -17.66
C SER A 228 6.28 -2.78 -18.98
N LEU A 229 7.14 -3.81 -19.06
CA LEU A 229 7.28 -4.66 -20.24
C LEU A 229 5.98 -5.40 -20.58
N SER A 230 5.24 -5.87 -19.57
CA SER A 230 3.95 -6.55 -19.76
C SER A 230 2.94 -5.67 -20.49
N ILE A 231 2.86 -4.40 -20.12
CA ILE A 231 1.97 -3.42 -20.76
C ILE A 231 2.40 -3.18 -22.20
N VAL A 232 3.71 -2.99 -22.44
CA VAL A 232 4.25 -2.80 -23.79
C VAL A 232 3.93 -3.99 -24.69
N LEU A 233 4.09 -5.23 -24.19
CA LEU A 233 3.78 -6.44 -24.95
C LEU A 233 2.31 -6.50 -25.38
N VAL A 234 1.36 -6.19 -24.49
CA VAL A 234 -0.06 -6.15 -24.84
C VAL A 234 -0.37 -5.01 -25.81
N CYS A 235 0.26 -3.85 -25.66
CA CYS A 235 0.13 -2.73 -26.59
C CYS A 235 0.65 -3.10 -28.01
N VAL A 236 1.80 -3.76 -28.10
CA VAL A 236 2.35 -4.23 -29.40
C VAL A 236 1.39 -5.22 -30.07
N GLU A 237 0.78 -6.10 -29.28
CA GLU A 237 -0.19 -7.07 -29.80
C GLU A 237 -1.50 -6.41 -30.29
N LEU A 238 -1.94 -5.33 -29.64
CA LEU A 238 -3.06 -4.52 -30.11
C LEU A 238 -2.80 -3.90 -31.48
N LEU A 239 -1.55 -3.54 -31.80
CA LEU A 239 -1.16 -2.97 -33.09
C LEU A 239 -1.09 -4.02 -34.21
N GLN A 240 -1.03 -5.31 -33.86
CA GLN A 240 -0.98 -6.36 -34.86
C GLN A 240 -2.34 -6.52 -35.56
N THR A 241 -2.28 -6.56 -36.88
CA THR A 241 -3.47 -6.73 -37.74
C THR A 241 -4.02 -8.16 -37.74
N SER A 242 -3.18 -9.13 -37.30
CA SER A 242 -3.58 -10.53 -37.20
C SER A 242 -4.64 -10.72 -36.12
N ARG A 243 -5.70 -11.46 -36.47
CA ARG A 243 -6.78 -11.81 -35.54
C ARG A 243 -6.44 -13.02 -34.65
N ASN A 244 -5.40 -13.77 -35.01
CA ASN A 244 -4.99 -15.01 -34.33
C ASN A 244 -3.71 -14.78 -33.52
N THR A 245 -3.72 -13.81 -32.60
CA THR A 245 -2.62 -13.62 -31.66
C THR A 245 -2.84 -14.45 -30.40
N PHE A 246 -1.75 -14.73 -29.68
CA PHE A 246 -1.81 -15.58 -28.49
C PHE A 246 -2.69 -14.99 -27.39
N SER A 247 -2.59 -13.68 -27.13
CA SER A 247 -3.42 -13.02 -26.11
C SER A 247 -4.89 -12.94 -26.48
N ARG A 248 -5.23 -12.87 -27.75
CA ARG A 248 -6.63 -12.94 -28.21
C ARG A 248 -7.22 -14.34 -28.10
N THR A 249 -6.38 -15.36 -28.29
CA THR A 249 -6.79 -16.76 -28.21
C THR A 249 -6.91 -17.22 -26.76
N TYR A 250 -5.95 -16.84 -25.92
CA TYR A 250 -5.85 -17.26 -24.52
C TYR A 250 -5.73 -16.08 -23.55
N PRO A 251 -6.69 -15.14 -23.52
CA PRO A 251 -6.59 -13.93 -22.73
C PRO A 251 -6.46 -14.21 -21.23
N VAL A 252 -7.14 -15.24 -20.72
CA VAL A 252 -7.08 -15.65 -19.31
C VAL A 252 -5.66 -16.10 -18.90
N LEU A 253 -5.00 -16.89 -19.76
CA LEU A 253 -3.66 -17.40 -19.48
C LEU A 253 -2.63 -16.25 -19.45
N ILE A 254 -2.75 -15.32 -20.39
CA ILE A 254 -1.88 -14.13 -20.44
C ILE A 254 -2.10 -13.25 -19.21
N SER A 255 -3.36 -13.02 -18.84
CA SER A 255 -3.69 -12.22 -17.66
C SER A 255 -3.20 -12.87 -16.38
N LEU A 256 -3.33 -14.19 -16.25
CA LEU A 256 -2.77 -14.94 -15.12
C LEU A 256 -1.25 -14.75 -15.02
N PHE A 257 -0.54 -14.89 -16.15
CA PHE A 257 0.92 -14.72 -16.17
C PHE A 257 1.34 -13.29 -15.78
N PHE A 258 0.67 -12.28 -16.32
CA PHE A 258 0.97 -10.90 -15.95
C PHE A 258 0.55 -10.57 -14.52
N GLY A 259 -0.56 -11.16 -14.03
CA GLY A 259 -0.93 -11.09 -12.63
C GLY A 259 0.17 -11.62 -11.70
N LEU A 260 0.80 -12.74 -12.05
CA LEU A 260 1.96 -13.28 -11.29
C LEU A 260 3.11 -12.27 -11.19
N VAL A 261 3.38 -11.51 -12.25
CA VAL A 261 4.42 -10.46 -12.23
C VAL A 261 4.00 -9.28 -11.37
N HIS A 262 2.76 -8.79 -11.55
CA HIS A 262 2.25 -7.61 -10.86
C HIS A 262 2.13 -7.82 -9.34
N GLY A 263 1.75 -9.03 -8.89
CA GLY A 263 1.64 -9.33 -7.46
C GLY A 263 2.95 -9.22 -6.68
N LEU A 264 4.10 -9.37 -7.35
CA LEU A 264 5.41 -9.16 -6.74
C LEU A 264 5.70 -7.68 -6.48
N GLY A 265 5.11 -6.77 -7.29
CA GLY A 265 5.38 -5.33 -7.18
C GLY A 265 4.85 -4.72 -5.87
N PHE A 266 3.71 -5.19 -5.40
CA PHE A 266 3.07 -4.66 -4.19
C PHE A 266 3.47 -5.38 -2.90
N ALA A 267 4.13 -6.53 -3.01
CA ALA A 267 4.45 -7.36 -1.84
C ALA A 267 5.30 -6.63 -0.79
N ASN A 268 6.34 -5.91 -1.22
CA ASN A 268 7.21 -5.16 -0.30
C ASN A 268 6.45 -4.04 0.43
N GLU A 269 5.47 -3.43 -0.21
CA GLU A 269 4.61 -2.42 0.40
C GLU A 269 3.72 -3.05 1.45
N LEU A 270 3.07 -4.15 1.12
CA LEU A 270 2.18 -4.86 2.01
C LEU A 270 2.92 -5.44 3.23
N ILE A 271 4.13 -5.97 3.04
CA ILE A 271 5.02 -6.40 4.12
C ILE A 271 5.39 -5.21 5.02
N SER A 272 5.64 -4.04 4.44
CA SER A 272 6.01 -2.85 5.20
C SER A 272 4.86 -2.30 6.06
N ILE A 273 3.62 -2.44 5.59
CA ILE A 273 2.41 -2.12 6.35
C ILE A 273 2.29 -3.09 7.53
N GLY A 274 2.73 -4.34 7.33
CA GLY A 274 2.63 -5.42 8.29
C GLY A 274 1.27 -6.11 8.23
N PHE A 275 1.21 -7.28 8.86
CA PHE A 275 0.01 -8.08 8.96
C PHE A 275 -0.38 -8.24 10.42
N PRO A 276 -1.68 -8.36 10.74
CA PRO A 276 -2.11 -8.80 12.05
C PRO A 276 -1.50 -10.18 12.33
N GLU A 277 -1.01 -10.43 13.55
CA GLU A 277 -0.33 -11.67 13.90
C GLU A 277 -1.17 -12.92 13.57
N ASP A 278 -2.50 -12.84 13.72
CA ASP A 278 -3.44 -13.93 13.43
C ASP A 278 -4.30 -13.71 12.16
N GLY A 279 -3.95 -12.76 11.27
CA GLY A 279 -4.85 -12.30 10.21
C GLY A 279 -4.27 -12.25 8.80
N LEU A 280 -3.06 -12.78 8.54
CA LEU A 280 -2.40 -12.70 7.23
C LEU A 280 -3.29 -13.19 6.08
N VAL A 281 -3.89 -14.37 6.23
CA VAL A 281 -4.72 -14.98 5.17
C VAL A 281 -5.96 -14.12 4.92
N ALA A 282 -6.61 -13.63 5.97
CA ALA A 282 -7.77 -12.75 5.84
C ALA A 282 -7.38 -11.41 5.18
N ALA A 283 -6.27 -10.80 5.61
CA ALA A 283 -5.76 -9.56 5.04
C ALA A 283 -5.49 -9.69 3.53
N LEU A 284 -4.79 -10.76 3.12
CA LEU A 284 -4.52 -11.05 1.71
C LEU A 284 -5.81 -11.32 0.91
N LEU A 285 -6.75 -12.07 1.49
CA LEU A 285 -8.03 -12.37 0.86
C LEU A 285 -8.83 -11.10 0.61
N PHE A 286 -9.01 -10.26 1.63
CA PHE A 286 -9.81 -9.03 1.51
C PHE A 286 -9.12 -7.98 0.65
N PHE A 287 -7.79 -7.90 0.69
CA PHE A 287 -7.04 -7.06 -0.25
C PHE A 287 -7.32 -7.48 -1.70
N ASN A 288 -7.18 -8.77 -2.03
CA ASN A 288 -7.41 -9.26 -3.39
C ASN A 288 -8.89 -9.19 -3.81
N LEU A 289 -9.82 -9.28 -2.86
CA LEU A 289 -11.23 -9.02 -3.13
C LEU A 289 -11.46 -7.54 -3.49
N GLY A 290 -10.75 -6.62 -2.85
CA GLY A 290 -10.74 -5.20 -3.22
C GLY A 290 -10.11 -4.94 -4.59
N VAL A 291 -9.10 -5.70 -4.97
CA VAL A 291 -8.48 -5.66 -6.31
C VAL A 291 -9.46 -6.10 -7.40
N GLU A 292 -10.32 -7.08 -7.13
CA GLU A 292 -11.30 -7.62 -8.10
C GLU A 292 -12.55 -6.73 -8.24
N ALA A 293 -12.90 -5.93 -7.21
CA ALA A 293 -14.12 -5.14 -7.15
C ALA A 293 -14.10 -3.91 -8.06
#